data_e195d73b7d59fea326baae6294362046
#
_entry.id   e195d73b7d59fea326baae6294362046
#
_cell.length_a   1.000
_cell.length_b   1.000
_cell.length_c   1.000
_cell.angle_alpha   90.00
_cell.angle_beta   90.00
_cell.angle_gamma   90.00
#
_symmetry.space_group_name_H-M   'P 1'
#
loop_
_entity.id
_entity.type
_entity.pdbx_description
1 polymer ?
#
loop_
_entity_poly.entity_id
_entity_poly.type
_entity_poly.pdbx_seq_one_letter_code
_entity_poly.pdbx_strand_id
1 'polypeptide(L)' 'MKGFSTENGYMGYVDGGYQLFASEADYREWLED' A
#
# COMPACT_ATOMS: atom_id res chain seq x y z
N MET A 1 -6.20 6.21 4.72
CA MET A 1 -5.24 5.56 3.83
C MET A 1 -3.93 6.33 3.82
N LYS A 2 -2.84 5.67 4.01
CA LYS A 2 -1.55 6.33 4.13
C LYS A 2 -0.50 5.59 3.32
N GLY A 3 0.05 6.24 2.33
CA GLY A 3 1.04 5.61 1.48
C GLY A 3 1.47 6.51 0.35
N PHE A 4 2.35 5.99 -0.49
CA PHE A 4 2.89 6.76 -1.60
C PHE A 4 3.40 5.83 -2.70
N SER A 5 3.39 6.33 -3.93
CA SER A 5 3.88 5.58 -5.07
C SER A 5 5.39 5.50 -5.08
N THR A 6 5.92 4.37 -5.53
CA THR A 6 7.35 4.21 -5.69
C THR A 6 7.62 3.63 -7.07
N GLU A 7 8.88 3.56 -7.42
CA GLU A 7 9.30 2.96 -8.67
C GLU A 7 8.96 1.49 -8.75
N ASN A 8 8.88 0.81 -7.60
CA ASN A 8 8.64 -0.62 -7.55
C ASN A 8 7.18 -0.98 -7.25
N GLY A 9 6.34 0.03 -7.05
CA GLY A 9 4.94 -0.22 -6.73
C GLY A 9 4.39 0.86 -5.83
N TYR A 10 3.67 0.45 -4.82
CA TYR A 10 3.04 1.39 -3.90
C TYR A 10 3.34 0.97 -2.46
N MET A 11 3.91 1.90 -1.69
CA MET A 11 4.19 1.63 -0.28
C MET A 11 2.98 2.04 0.54
N GLY A 12 2.31 1.08 1.13
CA GLY A 12 1.13 1.32 1.96
C GLY A 12 1.42 1.06 3.41
N TYR A 13 0.86 1.89 4.28
CA TYR A 13 1.07 1.76 5.71
C TYR A 13 0.09 0.75 6.30
N VAL A 14 0.60 -0.31 6.91
CA VAL A 14 -0.22 -1.35 7.53
C VAL A 14 0.43 -1.83 8.82
N ASP A 15 -0.38 -2.03 9.85
CA ASP A 15 0.07 -2.62 11.11
C ASP A 15 1.34 -2.01 11.68
N GLY A 16 1.44 -0.68 11.63
CA GLY A 16 2.57 0.00 12.23
C GLY A 16 3.81 0.08 11.37
N GLY A 17 3.71 -0.26 10.10
CA GLY A 17 4.86 -0.19 9.19
C GLY A 17 4.40 -0.09 7.75
N TYR A 18 5.34 0.13 6.84
CA TYR A 18 5.03 0.21 5.42
C TYR A 18 5.28 -1.13 4.76
N GLN A 19 4.44 -1.45 3.80
CA GLN A 19 4.59 -2.67 3.03
C GLN A 19 4.45 -2.35 1.55
N LEU A 20 5.23 -3.00 0.71
CA LEU A 20 5.18 -2.77 -0.73
C LEU A 20 4.04 -3.55 -1.35
N PHE A 21 3.22 -2.85 -2.12
CA PHE A 21 2.12 -3.45 -2.87
C PHE A 21 2.38 -3.24 -4.36
N ALA A 22 1.75 -4.04 -5.18
CA ALA A 22 1.92 -3.93 -6.63
C ALA A 22 1.41 -2.58 -7.14
N SER A 23 0.32 -2.08 -6.54
CA SER A 23 -0.24 -0.80 -6.94
C SER A 23 -1.09 -0.25 -5.81
N GLU A 24 -1.53 1.00 -5.97
CA GLU A 24 -2.42 1.62 -5.00
C GLU A 24 -3.74 0.85 -4.91
N ALA A 25 -4.22 0.35 -6.02
CA ALA A 25 -5.46 -0.42 -6.04
C ALA A 25 -5.34 -1.68 -5.18
N ASP A 26 -4.21 -2.34 -5.24
CA ASP A 26 -3.97 -3.51 -4.43
C ASP A 26 -3.97 -3.18 -2.95
N TYR A 27 -3.38 -2.05 -2.61
CA TYR A 27 -3.34 -1.59 -1.22
C TYR A 27 -4.76 -1.28 -0.71
N ARG A 28 -5.55 -0.61 -1.53
CA ARG A 28 -6.92 -0.26 -1.15
C ARG A 28 -7.77 -1.50 -0.96
N GLU A 29 -7.59 -2.48 -1.82
CA GLU A 29 -8.30 -3.73 -1.71
C GLU A 29 -7.94 -4.45 -0.43
N TRP A 30 -6.68 -4.40 -0.06
CA TRP A 30 -6.20 -4.99 1.18
C TRP A 30 -6.88 -4.34 2.39
N LEU A 31 -7.02 -3.02 2.35
CA LEU A 31 -7.64 -2.27 3.44
C LEU A 31 -9.13 -2.54 3.58
N GLU A 32 -9.81 -2.74 2.48
CA GLU A 32 -11.25 -2.96 2.48
C GLU A 32 -11.64 -4.30 3.02
N ASP A 33 -10.76 -5.22 3.03
CA ASP A 33 -11.04 -6.54 3.52
C ASP A 33 -11.03 -6.64 5.06
#